data_e60438a3a341a7d3ade09a14e5af0d16
#
_entry.id   e60438a3a341a7d3ade09a14e5af0d16
#
_cell.length_a   1.000
_cell.length_b   1.000
_cell.length_c   1.000
_cell.angle_alpha   90.00
_cell.angle_beta   90.00
_cell.angle_gamma   90.00
#
_symmetry.space_group_name_H-M   'P 1'
#
loop_
_entity.id
_entity.type
_entity.pdbx_description
1 polymer ?
#
loop_
_entity_poly.entity_id
_entity_poly.type
_entity_poly.pdbx_seq_one_letter_code
_entity_poly.pdbx_strand_id
1 'polypeptide(L)'
;PPGAQCPVDLVRWVEPESDVHDPNLKRTNPHPRKADPSMFDLSGMRKAGKRVANEIIEVYNEGLDAPQADPELVHEVHNMQLPLRRTTFAEVAAARRRIHDYLAEKPGDVDFNDAAALQVDLGILRREELQEKMDILDTESHILRLGTVAFATNPFELFLDFGNQIKARSYAEQTFLVQLAGGSEGYLPTEKAEKGGHYSAFIASGLVGHVGGEQLVRETLKNINRLFAE
;
A
#
# COMPACT_ATOMS: atom_id res chain seq x y z
N PRO A 1 10.19 -0.18 -2.43
CA PRO A 1 9.86 -0.77 -1.14
C PRO A 1 8.35 -0.74 -0.92
N PRO A 2 7.78 -1.76 -0.24
CA PRO A 2 6.39 -1.71 0.14
C PRO A 2 6.18 -0.52 1.09
N GLY A 3 5.14 0.23 0.90
CA GLY A 3 4.87 1.43 1.66
C GLY A 3 4.79 2.67 0.78
N ALA A 4 3.96 2.62 -0.23
CA ALA A 4 3.63 3.80 -1.05
C ALA A 4 3.14 4.99 -0.21
N GLN A 5 2.78 4.74 1.04
CA GLN A 5 2.27 5.74 1.99
C GLN A 5 3.37 6.56 2.68
N CYS A 6 4.61 6.27 2.39
CA CYS A 6 5.74 6.77 3.15
C CYS A 6 6.30 8.15 2.81
N PRO A 7 5.78 9.01 1.95
CA PRO A 7 6.21 10.40 1.95
C PRO A 7 6.09 11.05 3.32
N VAL A 8 5.13 10.58 4.13
CA VAL A 8 4.88 11.13 5.47
C VAL A 8 6.03 10.86 6.45
N ASP A 9 6.68 9.70 6.36
CA ASP A 9 7.80 9.36 7.25
C ASP A 9 9.08 10.11 6.90
N LEU A 10 9.16 10.63 5.69
CA LEU A 10 10.25 11.49 5.24
C LEU A 10 9.97 12.96 5.54
N VAL A 11 8.74 13.31 5.91
CA VAL A 11 8.33 14.67 6.20
C VAL A 11 8.83 15.08 7.57
N ARG A 12 9.60 16.14 7.60
CA ARG A 12 10.01 16.79 8.84
C ARG A 12 8.87 17.65 9.37
N TRP A 13 8.43 17.37 10.59
CA TRP A 13 7.40 18.15 11.26
C TRP A 13 8.03 19.32 12.00
N VAL A 14 7.47 20.51 11.82
CA VAL A 14 7.80 21.73 12.55
C VAL A 14 6.55 22.19 13.31
N GLU A 15 6.74 22.94 14.39
CA GLU A 15 5.63 23.59 15.08
C GLU A 15 4.90 24.54 14.11
N PRO A 16 3.57 24.55 14.08
CA PRO A 16 2.82 25.45 13.22
C PRO A 16 3.06 26.90 13.67
N GLU A 17 3.38 27.77 12.73
CA GLU A 17 3.13 29.18 12.93
C GLU A 17 1.63 29.40 13.05
N SER A 18 1.19 30.24 13.98
CA SER A 18 -0.17 30.34 14.49
C SER A 18 -1.28 30.60 13.45
N ASP A 19 -0.94 30.94 12.21
CA ASP A 19 -1.89 31.41 11.20
C ASP A 19 -1.97 30.57 9.92
N VAL A 20 -1.32 29.42 9.84
CA VAL A 20 -1.37 28.61 8.62
C VAL A 20 -2.45 27.54 8.69
N HIS A 21 -3.51 27.82 8.02
CA HIS A 21 -4.65 26.94 7.83
C HIS A 21 -4.34 25.95 6.69
N ASP A 22 -3.89 24.73 7.02
CA ASP A 22 -3.92 23.62 6.07
C ASP A 22 -5.22 22.84 6.26
N PRO A 23 -6.18 22.93 5.32
CA PRO A 23 -7.46 22.22 5.44
C PRO A 23 -7.30 20.71 5.45
N ASN A 24 -6.18 20.16 4.95
CA ASN A 24 -5.89 18.72 4.97
C ASN A 24 -5.39 18.26 6.34
N LEU A 25 -4.65 19.08 7.07
CA LEU A 25 -4.19 18.78 8.43
C LEU A 25 -5.33 18.72 9.44
N LYS A 26 -6.42 19.48 9.23
CA LYS A 26 -7.59 19.48 10.14
C LYS A 26 -8.36 18.17 10.16
N ARG A 27 -8.29 17.38 9.09
CA ARG A 27 -9.11 16.16 8.95
C ARG A 27 -8.41 14.90 9.44
N THR A 28 -7.09 14.89 9.53
CA THR A 28 -6.34 13.64 9.64
C THR A 28 -5.26 13.61 10.71
N ASN A 29 -4.86 14.76 11.26
CA ASN A 29 -3.81 14.81 12.24
C ASN A 29 -4.27 15.53 13.52
N PRO A 30 -4.38 14.85 14.66
CA PRO A 30 -4.70 15.47 15.93
C PRO A 30 -3.56 16.36 16.47
N HIS A 31 -2.38 16.33 15.83
CA HIS A 31 -1.24 17.13 16.25
C HIS A 31 -1.18 18.46 15.48
N PRO A 32 -1.07 19.59 16.16
CA PRO A 32 -1.00 20.89 15.52
C PRO A 32 0.36 21.16 14.84
N ARG A 33 1.00 20.14 14.28
CA ARG A 33 2.29 20.25 13.62
C ARG A 33 2.11 20.43 12.12
N LYS A 34 2.90 21.32 11.55
CA LYS A 34 3.00 21.57 10.12
C LYS A 34 4.21 20.85 9.54
N ALA A 35 4.06 20.29 8.35
CA ALA A 35 5.18 19.70 7.65
C ALA A 35 6.18 20.79 7.20
N ASP A 36 7.47 20.54 7.36
CA ASP A 36 8.54 21.45 6.93
C ASP A 36 8.44 21.67 5.41
N PRO A 37 8.21 22.90 4.94
CA PRO A 37 8.09 23.19 3.50
C PRO A 37 9.31 22.76 2.70
N SER A 38 10.48 22.69 3.32
CA SER A 38 11.71 22.23 2.66
C SER A 38 11.70 20.75 2.28
N MET A 39 10.71 19.98 2.76
CA MET A 39 10.52 18.56 2.44
C MET A 39 9.46 18.33 1.35
N PHE A 40 8.85 19.39 0.84
CA PHE A 40 7.85 19.29 -0.23
C PHE A 40 8.41 19.74 -1.57
N ASP A 41 7.62 19.42 -2.62
CA ASP A 41 7.88 19.82 -4.00
C ASP A 41 9.29 19.40 -4.47
N LEU A 42 9.90 20.13 -5.34
CA LEU A 42 11.24 19.85 -5.88
C LEU A 42 12.31 19.77 -4.77
N SER A 43 12.17 20.56 -3.74
CA SER A 43 13.07 20.53 -2.58
C SER A 43 13.00 19.19 -1.84
N GLY A 44 11.81 18.73 -1.53
CA GLY A 44 11.58 17.44 -0.88
C GLY A 44 12.04 16.26 -1.74
N MET A 45 11.69 16.29 -3.03
CA MET A 45 12.12 15.28 -4.00
C MET A 45 13.65 15.14 -4.06
N ARG A 46 14.37 16.28 -4.17
CA ARG A 46 15.84 16.29 -4.21
C ARG A 46 16.46 15.76 -2.92
N LYS A 47 15.89 16.11 -1.75
CA LYS A 47 16.37 15.62 -0.46
C LYS A 47 16.16 14.12 -0.31
N ALA A 48 14.99 13.61 -0.68
CA ALA A 48 14.71 12.18 -0.67
C ALA A 48 15.63 11.43 -1.63
N GLY A 49 15.73 11.88 -2.87
CA GLY A 49 16.63 11.27 -3.87
C GLY A 49 18.09 11.27 -3.42
N LYS A 50 18.54 12.36 -2.80
CA LYS A 50 19.94 12.47 -2.30
C LYS A 50 20.20 11.49 -1.14
N ARG A 51 19.23 11.24 -0.25
CA ARG A 51 19.35 10.22 0.81
C ARG A 51 19.55 8.84 0.21
N VAL A 52 18.67 8.45 -0.71
CA VAL A 52 18.78 7.16 -1.40
C VAL A 52 20.12 7.02 -2.13
N ALA A 53 20.54 8.06 -2.86
CA ALA A 53 21.82 8.05 -3.58
C ALA A 53 23.03 7.91 -2.64
N ASN A 54 23.01 8.58 -1.50
CA ASN A 54 24.11 8.49 -0.53
C ASN A 54 24.22 7.06 0.05
N GLU A 55 23.09 6.45 0.41
CA GLU A 55 23.07 5.04 0.89
C GLU A 55 23.59 4.08 -0.17
N ILE A 56 23.20 4.26 -1.43
CA ILE A 56 23.72 3.42 -2.53
C ILE A 56 25.24 3.58 -2.69
N ILE A 57 25.75 4.82 -2.62
CA ILE A 57 27.18 5.10 -2.74
C ILE A 57 27.93 4.48 -1.56
N GLU A 58 27.41 4.59 -0.35
CA GLU A 58 28.02 4.01 0.85
C GLU A 58 28.11 2.49 0.73
N VAL A 59 26.99 1.82 0.45
CA VAL A 59 26.95 0.37 0.23
C VAL A 59 27.83 -0.07 -0.92
N TYR A 60 27.87 0.69 -2.03
CA TYR A 60 28.74 0.39 -3.17
C TYR A 60 30.22 0.42 -2.78
N ASN A 61 30.62 1.40 -1.99
CA ASN A 61 32.04 1.53 -1.57
C ASN A 61 32.44 0.48 -0.53
N GLU A 62 31.52 0.04 0.34
CA GLU A 62 31.78 -0.91 1.41
C GLU A 62 31.49 -2.37 1.01
N GLY A 63 30.51 -2.57 0.14
CA GLY A 63 29.94 -3.90 -0.15
C GLY A 63 30.60 -4.66 -1.29
N LEU A 64 31.58 -4.08 -2.00
CA LEU A 64 32.22 -4.76 -3.14
C LEU A 64 33.33 -5.74 -2.74
N ASP A 65 33.58 -5.92 -1.45
CA ASP A 65 34.68 -6.75 -0.96
C ASP A 65 34.44 -8.26 -1.11
N ALA A 66 33.21 -8.71 -1.37
CA ALA A 66 32.87 -10.13 -1.52
C ALA A 66 31.77 -10.39 -2.57
N PRO A 67 32.01 -10.10 -3.86
CA PRO A 67 31.02 -10.40 -4.90
C PRO A 67 30.84 -11.92 -5.05
N GLN A 68 29.62 -12.40 -5.16
CA GLN A 68 29.33 -13.78 -5.57
C GLN A 68 29.57 -13.93 -7.07
N ALA A 69 30.48 -14.82 -7.45
CA ALA A 69 30.88 -14.96 -8.85
C ALA A 69 29.87 -15.77 -9.69
N ASP A 70 29.12 -16.69 -9.09
CA ASP A 70 28.14 -17.57 -9.78
C ASP A 70 26.94 -17.86 -8.89
N PRO A 71 26.08 -16.86 -8.66
CA PRO A 71 24.91 -17.05 -7.82
C PRO A 71 23.87 -17.93 -8.51
N GLU A 72 23.31 -18.88 -7.78
CA GLU A 72 22.17 -19.66 -8.26
C GLU A 72 20.99 -18.74 -8.57
N LEU A 73 20.45 -18.85 -9.79
CA LEU A 73 19.25 -18.13 -10.22
C LEU A 73 18.09 -19.11 -10.38
N VAL A 74 17.05 -18.95 -9.57
CA VAL A 74 15.78 -19.68 -9.70
C VAL A 74 14.66 -18.66 -9.88
N HIS A 75 13.74 -18.92 -10.80
CA HIS A 75 12.54 -18.12 -11.00
C HIS A 75 11.32 -19.03 -11.06
N GLU A 76 10.34 -18.75 -10.24
CA GLU A 76 9.06 -19.44 -10.21
C GLU A 76 7.91 -18.44 -10.30
N VAL A 77 6.81 -18.89 -10.90
CA VAL A 77 5.57 -18.15 -11.01
C VAL A 77 4.48 -18.92 -10.26
N HIS A 78 3.77 -18.22 -9.40
CA HIS A 78 2.72 -18.79 -8.56
C HIS A 78 1.42 -18.03 -8.74
N ASN A 79 0.35 -18.73 -9.07
CA ASN A 79 -0.99 -18.19 -9.04
C ASN A 79 -1.53 -18.19 -7.61
N MET A 80 -2.09 -17.06 -7.18
CA MET A 80 -2.72 -16.89 -5.89
C MET A 80 -4.19 -16.49 -6.07
N GLN A 81 -5.04 -17.06 -5.24
CA GLN A 81 -6.46 -16.75 -5.18
C GLN A 81 -6.74 -16.01 -3.87
N LEU A 82 -6.89 -14.69 -3.95
CA LEU A 82 -7.07 -13.84 -2.77
C LEU A 82 -8.54 -13.44 -2.61
N PRO A 83 -9.12 -13.61 -1.39
CA PRO A 83 -10.50 -13.23 -1.16
C PRO A 83 -10.69 -11.72 -1.27
N LEU A 84 -11.76 -11.31 -1.96
CA LEU A 84 -12.14 -9.92 -2.02
C LEU A 84 -12.57 -9.41 -0.63
N ARG A 85 -12.23 -8.14 -0.36
CA ARG A 85 -12.84 -7.42 0.74
C ARG A 85 -14.32 -7.16 0.44
N ARG A 86 -15.20 -7.56 1.35
CA ARG A 86 -16.65 -7.46 1.17
C ARG A 86 -17.24 -6.31 2.00
N THR A 87 -18.29 -5.70 1.47
CA THR A 87 -19.14 -4.78 2.22
C THR A 87 -20.19 -5.55 3.01
N THR A 88 -20.59 -5.00 4.13
CA THR A 88 -21.73 -5.47 4.93
C THR A 88 -23.00 -4.74 4.53
N PHE A 89 -24.15 -5.35 4.82
CA PHE A 89 -25.46 -4.71 4.64
C PHE A 89 -25.57 -3.36 5.38
N ALA A 90 -24.99 -3.27 6.58
CA ALA A 90 -25.00 -2.04 7.36
C ALA A 90 -24.19 -0.92 6.71
N GLU A 91 -23.01 -1.23 6.15
CA GLU A 91 -22.18 -0.26 5.42
C GLU A 91 -22.91 0.25 4.17
N VAL A 92 -23.52 -0.66 3.40
CA VAL A 92 -24.30 -0.30 2.20
C VAL A 92 -25.49 0.58 2.55
N ALA A 93 -26.28 0.21 3.56
CA ALA A 93 -27.42 1.00 3.98
C ALA A 93 -27.01 2.39 4.47
N ALA A 94 -25.90 2.48 5.18
CA ALA A 94 -25.35 3.76 5.63
C ALA A 94 -24.83 4.61 4.46
N ALA A 95 -24.15 4.00 3.50
CA ALA A 95 -23.67 4.70 2.29
C ALA A 95 -24.84 5.27 1.46
N ARG A 96 -25.86 4.46 1.21
CA ARG A 96 -27.08 4.91 0.49
C ARG A 96 -27.75 6.10 1.19
N ARG A 97 -27.80 6.08 2.51
CA ARG A 97 -28.39 7.17 3.30
C ARG A 97 -27.56 8.44 3.17
N ARG A 98 -26.23 8.37 3.34
CA ARG A 98 -25.35 9.55 3.20
C ARG A 98 -25.41 10.17 1.81
N ILE A 99 -25.44 9.34 0.76
CA ILE A 99 -25.63 9.81 -0.62
C ILE A 99 -26.96 10.53 -0.78
N HIS A 100 -28.06 9.92 -0.29
CA HIS A 100 -29.38 10.51 -0.35
C HIS A 100 -29.44 11.86 0.36
N ASP A 101 -28.94 11.93 1.60
CA ASP A 101 -28.98 13.14 2.41
C ASP A 101 -28.13 14.25 1.78
N TYR A 102 -26.94 13.92 1.27
CA TYR A 102 -26.08 14.85 0.55
C TYR A 102 -26.77 15.47 -0.69
N LEU A 103 -27.40 14.62 -1.48
CA LEU A 103 -28.08 15.06 -2.71
C LEU A 103 -29.36 15.85 -2.41
N ALA A 104 -30.05 15.55 -1.31
CA ALA A 104 -31.24 16.28 -0.90
C ALA A 104 -30.94 17.71 -0.44
N GLU A 105 -29.75 17.96 0.10
CA GLU A 105 -29.30 19.28 0.53
C GLU A 105 -28.67 20.12 -0.60
N LYS A 106 -28.42 19.51 -1.77
CA LYS A 106 -27.75 20.17 -2.89
C LYS A 106 -28.73 20.69 -3.94
N PRO A 107 -28.82 22.00 -4.14
CA PRO A 107 -29.56 22.55 -5.28
C PRO A 107 -28.75 22.45 -6.58
N GLY A 108 -29.32 21.82 -7.60
CA GLY A 108 -28.75 21.77 -8.96
C GLY A 108 -28.18 20.41 -9.35
N ASP A 109 -27.48 20.41 -10.47
CA ASP A 109 -26.90 19.17 -11.03
C ASP A 109 -25.67 18.72 -10.25
N VAL A 110 -25.47 17.39 -10.25
CA VAL A 110 -24.29 16.75 -9.62
C VAL A 110 -23.05 17.01 -10.46
N ASP A 111 -21.98 17.52 -9.85
CA ASP A 111 -20.72 17.81 -10.51
C ASP A 111 -19.56 16.90 -10.05
N PHE A 112 -18.36 17.16 -10.55
CA PHE A 112 -17.16 16.40 -10.17
C PHE A 112 -16.82 16.51 -8.67
N ASN A 113 -17.06 17.65 -8.04
CA ASN A 113 -16.77 17.84 -6.62
C ASN A 113 -17.71 17.01 -5.75
N ASP A 114 -18.95 16.82 -6.19
CA ASP A 114 -19.92 15.95 -5.52
C ASP A 114 -19.51 14.49 -5.61
N ALA A 115 -19.09 14.07 -6.80
CA ALA A 115 -18.57 12.72 -6.98
C ALA A 115 -17.32 12.47 -6.11
N ALA A 116 -16.45 13.46 -5.97
CA ALA A 116 -15.29 13.40 -5.09
C ALA A 116 -15.69 13.36 -3.61
N ALA A 117 -16.71 14.14 -3.20
CA ALA A 117 -17.23 14.12 -1.82
C ALA A 117 -17.87 12.76 -1.47
N LEU A 118 -18.54 12.14 -2.43
CA LEU A 118 -19.23 10.86 -2.29
C LEU A 118 -18.38 9.64 -2.63
N GLN A 119 -17.11 9.79 -3.00
CA GLN A 119 -16.28 8.70 -3.54
C GLN A 119 -16.21 7.46 -2.64
N VAL A 120 -16.20 7.63 -1.33
CA VAL A 120 -16.15 6.52 -0.35
C VAL A 120 -17.47 5.74 -0.39
N ASP A 121 -18.59 6.43 -0.37
CA ASP A 121 -19.92 5.82 -0.37
C ASP A 121 -20.24 5.16 -1.71
N LEU A 122 -19.90 5.82 -2.81
CA LEU A 122 -20.00 5.23 -4.14
C LEU A 122 -19.10 3.99 -4.29
N GLY A 123 -17.93 4.01 -3.66
CA GLY A 123 -17.04 2.85 -3.61
C GLY A 123 -17.64 1.65 -2.87
N ILE A 124 -18.39 1.91 -1.79
CA ILE A 124 -19.14 0.87 -1.05
C ILE A 124 -20.20 0.23 -1.96
N LEU A 125 -20.99 1.05 -2.67
CA LEU A 125 -22.03 0.54 -3.57
C LEU A 125 -21.44 -0.26 -4.74
N ARG A 126 -20.34 0.22 -5.34
CA ARG A 126 -19.64 -0.51 -6.39
C ARG A 126 -19.11 -1.87 -5.89
N ARG A 127 -18.65 -1.92 -4.64
CA ARG A 127 -18.19 -3.17 -4.04
C ARG A 127 -19.36 -4.13 -3.78
N GLU A 128 -20.54 -3.65 -3.36
CA GLU A 128 -21.74 -4.46 -3.25
C GLU A 128 -22.06 -5.16 -4.58
N GLU A 129 -22.08 -4.42 -5.69
CA GLU A 129 -22.32 -4.98 -7.02
C GLU A 129 -21.22 -5.96 -7.48
N LEU A 130 -19.95 -5.66 -7.16
CA LEU A 130 -18.82 -6.48 -7.57
C LEU A 130 -18.82 -7.83 -6.83
N GLN A 131 -19.09 -7.83 -5.52
CA GLN A 131 -19.09 -9.04 -4.69
C GLN A 131 -20.22 -10.01 -4.99
N GLU A 132 -21.21 -9.61 -5.81
CA GLU A 132 -22.22 -10.53 -6.37
C GLU A 132 -21.69 -11.33 -7.57
N LYS A 133 -20.63 -10.82 -8.21
CA LYS A 133 -20.07 -11.36 -9.45
C LYS A 133 -18.78 -12.14 -9.25
N MET A 134 -18.01 -11.77 -8.23
CA MET A 134 -16.75 -12.41 -7.90
C MET A 134 -16.45 -12.34 -6.40
N ASP A 135 -15.84 -13.40 -5.89
CA ASP A 135 -15.43 -13.55 -4.49
C ASP A 135 -13.90 -13.52 -4.33
N ILE A 136 -13.20 -13.78 -5.41
CA ILE A 136 -11.77 -14.08 -5.42
C ILE A 136 -11.12 -13.25 -6.51
N LEU A 137 -9.97 -12.67 -6.21
CA LEU A 137 -9.04 -12.12 -7.17
C LEU A 137 -7.99 -13.18 -7.49
N ASP A 138 -7.93 -13.60 -8.75
CA ASP A 138 -6.83 -14.39 -9.27
C ASP A 138 -5.66 -13.45 -9.59
N THR A 139 -4.49 -13.72 -9.05
CA THR A 139 -3.30 -12.91 -9.27
C THR A 139 -2.05 -13.76 -9.35
N GLU A 140 -1.01 -13.22 -9.96
CA GLU A 140 0.27 -13.87 -10.18
C GLU A 140 1.34 -13.24 -9.29
N SER A 141 2.21 -14.08 -8.72
CA SER A 141 3.39 -13.67 -7.99
C SER A 141 4.62 -14.37 -8.53
N HIS A 142 5.67 -13.61 -8.78
CA HIS A 142 6.97 -14.13 -9.16
C HIS A 142 7.86 -14.20 -7.93
N ILE A 143 8.51 -15.33 -7.74
CA ILE A 143 9.53 -15.54 -6.71
C ILE A 143 10.86 -15.84 -7.41
N LEU A 144 11.85 -15.00 -7.14
CA LEU A 144 13.19 -15.19 -7.66
C LEU A 144 14.16 -15.42 -6.50
N ARG A 145 15.05 -16.40 -6.66
CA ARG A 145 16.25 -16.57 -5.84
C ARG A 145 17.45 -16.15 -6.67
N LEU A 146 18.32 -15.32 -6.12
CA LEU A 146 19.62 -14.99 -6.67
C LEU A 146 20.66 -15.17 -5.55
N GLY A 147 21.33 -16.33 -5.56
CA GLY A 147 22.22 -16.73 -4.46
C GLY A 147 21.49 -16.76 -3.13
N THR A 148 21.86 -15.89 -2.21
CA THR A 148 21.25 -15.76 -0.86
C THR A 148 20.10 -14.74 -0.80
N VAL A 149 19.77 -14.10 -1.93
CA VAL A 149 18.77 -13.02 -1.99
C VAL A 149 17.47 -13.51 -2.64
N ALA A 150 16.33 -13.10 -2.08
CA ALA A 150 15.01 -13.34 -2.63
C ALA A 150 14.35 -12.06 -3.16
N PHE A 151 13.61 -12.19 -4.26
CA PHE A 151 12.68 -11.19 -4.76
C PHE A 151 11.29 -11.80 -4.85
N ALA A 152 10.28 -11.07 -4.39
CA ALA A 152 8.89 -11.48 -4.50
C ALA A 152 8.03 -10.31 -5.02
N THR A 153 7.22 -10.58 -6.05
CA THR A 153 6.34 -9.57 -6.65
C THR A 153 4.92 -9.66 -6.11
N ASN A 154 4.20 -8.57 -6.20
CA ASN A 154 2.77 -8.51 -5.99
C ASN A 154 2.14 -7.33 -6.75
N PRO A 155 0.83 -7.37 -7.10
CA PRO A 155 0.18 -6.33 -7.89
C PRO A 155 -0.39 -5.18 -7.06
N PHE A 156 -0.08 -5.10 -5.77
CA PHE A 156 -0.68 -4.14 -4.84
C PHE A 156 0.25 -2.99 -4.50
N GLU A 157 -0.35 -1.88 -4.08
CA GLU A 157 0.29 -0.91 -3.19
C GLU A 157 0.24 -1.49 -1.76
N LEU A 158 1.24 -2.31 -1.46
CA LEU A 158 1.29 -3.14 -0.26
C LEU A 158 1.62 -2.32 0.98
N PHE A 159 0.82 -2.43 2.05
CA PHE A 159 1.15 -1.78 3.31
C PHE A 159 2.43 -2.36 3.92
N LEU A 160 3.22 -1.46 4.51
CA LEU A 160 4.57 -1.74 5.01
C LEU A 160 4.63 -2.90 6.00
N ASP A 161 3.62 -3.05 6.85
CA ASP A 161 3.56 -4.12 7.86
C ASP A 161 3.61 -5.52 7.23
N PHE A 162 2.93 -5.74 6.10
CA PHE A 162 3.02 -7.01 5.37
C PHE A 162 4.43 -7.25 4.82
N GLY A 163 5.04 -6.20 4.29
CA GLY A 163 6.43 -6.27 3.81
C GLY A 163 7.41 -6.60 4.92
N ASN A 164 7.26 -5.98 6.08
CA ASN A 164 8.09 -6.26 7.25
C ASN A 164 7.90 -7.70 7.75
N GLN A 165 6.66 -8.19 7.75
CA GLN A 165 6.38 -9.59 8.12
C GLN A 165 7.06 -10.59 7.18
N ILE A 166 7.04 -10.33 5.86
CA ILE A 166 7.70 -11.21 4.89
C ILE A 166 9.21 -11.17 5.10
N LYS A 167 9.81 -9.98 5.18
CA LYS A 167 11.25 -9.83 5.38
C LYS A 167 11.75 -10.48 6.68
N ALA A 168 11.01 -10.31 7.78
CA ALA A 168 11.41 -10.84 9.08
C ALA A 168 11.32 -12.37 9.19
N ARG A 169 10.56 -13.03 8.32
CA ARG A 169 10.32 -14.49 8.38
C ARG A 169 10.86 -15.24 7.16
N SER A 170 11.46 -14.52 6.23
CA SER A 170 12.14 -15.11 5.08
C SER A 170 13.43 -15.82 5.49
N TYR A 171 13.73 -16.96 4.86
CA TYR A 171 14.99 -17.67 5.04
C TYR A 171 16.13 -17.10 4.18
N ALA A 172 15.82 -16.22 3.21
CA ALA A 172 16.84 -15.50 2.47
C ALA A 172 17.58 -14.50 3.38
N GLU A 173 18.86 -14.30 3.18
CA GLU A 173 19.63 -13.26 3.88
C GLU A 173 19.03 -11.87 3.65
N GLN A 174 18.55 -11.63 2.43
CA GLN A 174 17.85 -10.40 2.07
C GLN A 174 16.65 -10.70 1.17
N THR A 175 15.54 -10.03 1.47
CA THR A 175 14.31 -10.17 0.67
C THR A 175 13.87 -8.81 0.16
N PHE A 176 13.70 -8.71 -1.16
CA PHE A 176 13.12 -7.57 -1.84
C PHE A 176 11.67 -7.87 -2.23
N LEU A 177 10.78 -6.94 -1.90
CA LEU A 177 9.39 -6.99 -2.33
C LEU A 177 9.18 -5.95 -3.42
N VAL A 178 8.67 -6.41 -4.56
CA VAL A 178 8.40 -5.59 -5.74
C VAL A 178 6.89 -5.47 -5.88
N GLN A 179 6.37 -4.34 -5.50
CA GLN A 179 4.95 -4.04 -5.60
C GLN A 179 4.58 -3.48 -6.98
N LEU A 180 3.28 -3.48 -7.31
CA LEU A 180 2.74 -3.05 -8.62
C LEU A 180 3.41 -3.79 -9.80
N ALA A 181 3.71 -5.05 -9.60
CA ALA A 181 4.32 -5.92 -10.60
C ALA A 181 3.36 -7.07 -10.96
N GLY A 182 3.15 -7.29 -12.25
CA GLY A 182 2.17 -8.25 -12.74
C GLY A 182 0.72 -7.77 -12.71
N GLY A 183 0.48 -6.52 -12.30
CA GLY A 183 -0.85 -5.91 -12.21
C GLY A 183 -0.87 -4.65 -11.37
N SER A 184 -2.06 -4.06 -11.20
CA SER A 184 -2.30 -2.89 -10.36
C SER A 184 -3.69 -3.00 -9.72
N GLU A 185 -3.74 -3.65 -8.54
CA GLU A 185 -4.98 -4.03 -7.88
C GLU A 185 -5.34 -3.08 -6.70
N GLY A 186 -4.71 -1.91 -6.68
CA GLY A 186 -4.89 -0.88 -5.67
C GLY A 186 -4.20 -1.23 -4.34
N TYR A 187 -4.64 -0.56 -3.28
CA TYR A 187 -4.04 -0.71 -1.96
C TYR A 187 -4.42 -2.02 -1.28
N LEU A 188 -3.46 -2.61 -0.58
CA LEU A 188 -3.69 -3.76 0.28
C LEU A 188 -3.43 -3.38 1.75
N PRO A 189 -4.48 -2.96 2.48
CA PRO A 189 -4.38 -2.47 3.84
C PRO A 189 -4.32 -3.59 4.87
N THR A 190 -3.72 -3.29 6.01
CA THR A 190 -3.80 -4.13 7.22
C THR A 190 -5.15 -3.99 7.92
N GLU A 191 -5.49 -4.92 8.80
CA GLU A 191 -6.71 -4.85 9.63
C GLU A 191 -6.79 -3.54 10.43
N LYS A 192 -5.65 -3.12 11.00
CA LYS A 192 -5.55 -1.86 11.74
C LYS A 192 -5.87 -0.65 10.85
N ALA A 193 -5.38 -0.64 9.62
CA ALA A 193 -5.65 0.43 8.67
C ALA A 193 -7.10 0.44 8.21
N GLU A 194 -7.69 -0.74 7.96
CA GLU A 194 -9.11 -0.85 7.61
C GLU A 194 -10.02 -0.31 8.74
N LYS A 195 -9.72 -0.67 9.99
CA LYS A 195 -10.45 -0.17 11.16
C LYS A 195 -10.26 1.33 11.39
N GLY A 196 -9.09 1.86 11.04
CA GLY A 196 -8.77 3.28 11.14
C GLY A 196 -9.48 4.14 10.09
N GLY A 197 -9.77 3.59 8.94
CA GLY A 197 -10.45 4.21 7.80
C GLY A 197 -9.68 5.43 7.30
N HIS A 198 -9.05 5.35 6.14
CA HIS A 198 -8.37 6.47 5.50
C HIS A 198 -8.23 6.22 4.00
N TYR A 199 -7.71 7.19 3.27
CA TYR A 199 -7.58 7.20 1.82
C TYR A 199 -7.15 5.85 1.23
N SER A 200 -6.06 5.27 1.69
CA SER A 200 -5.53 4.00 1.17
C SER A 200 -6.18 2.75 1.79
N ALA A 201 -7.07 2.91 2.77
CA ALA A 201 -7.73 1.83 3.48
C ALA A 201 -9.26 1.80 3.26
N PHE A 202 -9.82 2.75 2.51
CA PHE A 202 -11.22 2.69 2.11
C PHE A 202 -11.46 1.47 1.22
N ILE A 203 -12.68 0.96 1.24
CA ILE A 203 -13.05 -0.18 0.41
C ILE A 203 -12.91 0.09 -1.09
N ALA A 204 -13.04 1.36 -1.48
CA ALA A 204 -12.83 1.82 -2.85
C ALA A 204 -11.36 1.83 -3.29
N SER A 205 -10.42 1.80 -2.33
CA SER A 205 -8.99 1.99 -2.62
C SER A 205 -8.28 0.72 -3.07
N GLY A 206 -8.88 -0.46 -2.93
CA GLY A 206 -8.30 -1.73 -3.34
C GLY A 206 -9.35 -2.85 -3.38
N LEU A 207 -9.07 -3.95 -4.05
CA LEU A 207 -9.99 -5.08 -4.17
C LEU A 207 -9.92 -6.03 -2.98
N VAL A 208 -8.73 -6.26 -2.48
CA VAL A 208 -8.42 -7.23 -1.43
C VAL A 208 -8.26 -6.52 -0.09
N GLY A 209 -8.75 -7.11 0.98
CA GLY A 209 -8.59 -6.60 2.33
C GLY A 209 -7.52 -7.35 3.13
N HIS A 210 -7.44 -7.03 4.42
CA HIS A 210 -6.42 -7.60 5.32
C HIS A 210 -6.39 -9.13 5.32
N VAL A 211 -7.54 -9.80 5.19
CA VAL A 211 -7.61 -11.28 5.15
C VAL A 211 -6.82 -11.83 3.97
N GLY A 212 -6.99 -11.22 2.79
CA GLY A 212 -6.19 -11.59 1.62
C GLY A 212 -4.73 -11.15 1.74
N GLY A 213 -4.47 -10.03 2.43
CA GLY A 213 -3.11 -9.59 2.75
C GLY A 213 -2.35 -10.59 3.63
N GLU A 214 -2.99 -11.13 4.67
CA GLU A 214 -2.42 -12.20 5.50
C GLU A 214 -2.19 -13.49 4.70
N GLN A 215 -3.08 -13.79 3.76
CA GLN A 215 -2.90 -14.93 2.85
C GLN A 215 -1.72 -14.70 1.91
N LEU A 216 -1.60 -13.51 1.31
CA LEU A 216 -0.47 -13.14 0.45
C LEU A 216 0.85 -13.31 1.20
N VAL A 217 0.94 -12.84 2.45
CA VAL A 217 2.14 -13.01 3.28
C VAL A 217 2.48 -14.50 3.47
N ARG A 218 1.49 -15.34 3.82
CA ARG A 218 1.72 -16.78 4.03
C ARG A 218 2.20 -17.49 2.77
N GLU A 219 1.54 -17.25 1.63
CA GLU A 219 1.89 -17.89 0.37
C GLU A 219 3.27 -17.41 -0.15
N THR A 220 3.54 -16.11 -0.04
CA THR A 220 4.85 -15.55 -0.40
C THR A 220 5.97 -16.17 0.43
N LEU A 221 5.81 -16.24 1.75
CA LEU A 221 6.79 -16.87 2.63
C LEU A 221 6.98 -18.35 2.37
N LYS A 222 5.88 -19.09 2.16
CA LYS A 222 5.94 -20.50 1.80
C LYS A 222 6.79 -20.73 0.56
N ASN A 223 6.60 -19.93 -0.47
CA ASN A 223 7.30 -20.06 -1.74
C ASN A 223 8.76 -19.61 -1.64
N ILE A 224 9.05 -18.49 -0.95
CA ILE A 224 10.43 -18.08 -0.69
C ILE A 224 11.16 -19.16 0.12
N ASN A 225 10.63 -19.52 1.29
CA ASN A 225 11.34 -20.40 2.22
C ASN A 225 11.59 -21.79 1.64
N ARG A 226 10.72 -22.27 0.75
CA ARG A 226 10.95 -23.52 0.01
C ARG A 226 12.19 -23.46 -0.88
N LEU A 227 12.49 -22.32 -1.48
CA LEU A 227 13.68 -22.15 -2.32
C LEU A 227 14.99 -22.07 -1.50
N PHE A 228 14.90 -21.77 -0.21
CA PHE A 228 16.04 -21.62 0.69
C PHE A 228 16.07 -22.69 1.79
N ALA A 229 15.12 -23.64 1.79
CA ALA A 229 15.21 -24.83 2.65
C ALA A 229 16.21 -25.81 2.02
N GLU A 230 17.26 -26.12 2.74
CA GLU A 230 18.20 -27.21 2.42
C GLU A 230 17.59 -28.58 2.71
#